data_69f36f8b4ced8502f2364b65ba3ba69f
#
_entry.id   69f36f8b4ced8502f2364b65ba3ba69f
#
_cell.length_a   1.000
_cell.length_b   1.000
_cell.length_c   1.000
_cell.angle_alpha   90.00
_cell.angle_beta   90.00
_cell.angle_gamma   90.00
#
_symmetry.space_group_name_H-M   'P 1'
#
loop_
_entity.id
_entity.type
_entity.pdbx_description
1 polymer ?
#
loop_
_entity_poly.entity_id
_entity_poly.type
_entity_poly.pdbx_seq_one_letter_code
_entity_poly.pdbx_strand_id
1 'polypeptide(L)'
;MRYRLYGVLGSPYVAKLRALLRYRHIPFDYVPADFDWAPGYTTVRPELAEVQPRIIPVVRFPSDGSFRVDSTVIAQELERLHSKRSAVPFDTGLAFLSTLIEDMGDEWALKVAFQYRWGNEEDRNYSNRLVMSELLGGGTPQATIDRAAEVFRDRQIGRMPLVGCTPENEKVIAITYERLMGAFDRLREDRAFLFGGRPSMGDFGLFGALFTCRNDPTPGRMMRERSAATLQWVYQLDEASGVEGEWRDDIHPGVVELLRLAGEAYLPFLRANMRAVEEKIDTVALEIFGHPYKQAPFRYQAKCLRRLQSEYAVLQGNTRQRVREVLGDTGCLAVLET
;
A
#
# COMPACT_ATOMS: atom_id res chain seq x y z
N MET A 1 23.11 11.99 11.73
CA MET A 1 21.79 11.98 12.41
C MET A 1 20.92 10.92 11.76
N ARG A 2 19.94 10.34 12.49
CA ARG A 2 19.07 9.27 11.99
C ARG A 2 17.65 9.80 11.82
N TYR A 3 16.93 9.26 10.83
CA TYR A 3 15.49 9.45 10.73
C TYR A 3 14.79 8.76 11.91
N ARG A 4 13.58 9.19 12.27
CA ARG A 4 12.72 8.44 13.19
C ARG A 4 11.41 8.12 12.52
N LEU A 5 11.11 6.82 12.40
CA LEU A 5 9.87 6.30 11.85
C LEU A 5 8.91 5.95 12.98
N TYR A 6 7.82 6.69 13.09
CA TYR A 6 6.76 6.47 14.07
C TYR A 6 5.59 5.72 13.42
N GLY A 7 5.10 4.71 14.10
CA GLY A 7 3.95 3.93 13.67
C GLY A 7 3.84 2.59 14.36
N VAL A 8 3.08 1.67 13.79
CA VAL A 8 2.94 0.29 14.27
C VAL A 8 3.30 -0.70 13.17
N LEU A 9 3.96 -1.80 13.52
CA LEU A 9 4.39 -2.83 12.55
C LEU A 9 3.20 -3.47 11.81
N GLY A 10 2.04 -3.45 12.44
CA GLY A 10 0.80 -3.91 11.82
C GLY A 10 0.22 -2.97 10.75
N SER A 11 0.77 -1.76 10.56
CA SER A 11 0.33 -0.83 9.53
C SER A 11 1.02 -1.14 8.19
N PRO A 12 0.26 -1.31 7.07
CA PRO A 12 0.82 -1.55 5.75
C PRO A 12 1.74 -0.41 5.29
N TYR A 13 1.39 0.83 5.54
CA TYR A 13 2.20 1.99 5.17
C TYR A 13 3.49 2.12 5.99
N VAL A 14 3.47 1.70 7.26
CA VAL A 14 4.69 1.62 8.08
C VAL A 14 5.60 0.50 7.59
N ALA A 15 5.03 -0.66 7.22
CA ALA A 15 5.77 -1.76 6.62
C ALA A 15 6.46 -1.34 5.31
N LYS A 16 5.74 -0.65 4.43
CA LYS A 16 6.26 -0.06 3.18
C LYS A 16 7.50 0.80 3.43
N LEU A 17 7.39 1.81 4.31
CA LEU A 17 8.52 2.72 4.58
C LEU A 17 9.67 2.03 5.30
N ARG A 18 9.39 1.11 6.22
CA ARG A 18 10.42 0.33 6.90
C ARG A 18 11.25 -0.49 5.92
N ALA A 19 10.60 -1.20 5.00
CA ALA A 19 11.29 -1.97 3.97
C ALA A 19 12.10 -1.07 3.02
N LEU A 20 11.52 0.06 2.59
CA LEU A 20 12.20 1.03 1.74
C LEU A 20 13.47 1.60 2.42
N LEU A 21 13.38 2.03 3.67
CA LEU A 21 14.52 2.57 4.42
C LEU A 21 15.64 1.53 4.59
N ARG A 22 15.28 0.26 4.85
CA ARG A 22 16.25 -0.86 4.93
C ARG A 22 16.92 -1.09 3.58
N TYR A 23 16.14 -1.25 2.53
CA TYR A 23 16.66 -1.46 1.17
C TYR A 23 17.61 -0.34 0.76
N ARG A 24 17.27 0.91 1.04
CA ARG A 24 18.06 2.10 0.66
C ARG A 24 19.25 2.38 1.57
N HIS A 25 19.46 1.58 2.61
CA HIS A 25 20.47 1.81 3.66
C HIS A 25 20.36 3.20 4.31
N ILE A 26 19.14 3.73 4.43
CA ILE A 26 18.88 4.99 5.12
C ILE A 26 18.75 4.70 6.62
N PRO A 27 19.65 5.21 7.48
CA PRO A 27 19.64 4.92 8.89
C PRO A 27 18.40 5.51 9.58
N PHE A 28 17.64 4.69 10.29
CA PHE A 28 16.47 5.13 11.04
C PHE A 28 16.33 4.41 12.38
N ASP A 29 15.61 5.06 13.31
CA ASP A 29 15.11 4.48 14.53
C ASP A 29 13.61 4.26 14.39
N TYR A 30 13.16 3.05 14.67
CA TYR A 30 11.73 2.74 14.69
C TYR A 30 11.17 3.03 16.08
N VAL A 31 10.04 3.76 16.15
CA VAL A 31 9.39 4.16 17.39
C VAL A 31 7.92 3.74 17.35
N PRO A 32 7.50 2.75 18.15
CA PRO A 32 6.08 2.42 18.28
C PRO A 32 5.28 3.63 18.72
N ALA A 33 4.30 4.02 17.89
CA ALA A 33 3.45 5.17 18.13
C ALA A 33 2.18 5.14 17.26
N ASP A 34 1.12 5.73 17.81
CA ASP A 34 -0.07 6.14 17.06
C ASP A 34 -0.60 7.43 17.70
N PHE A 35 -1.59 8.04 17.07
CA PHE A 35 -2.29 9.19 17.64
C PHE A 35 -3.34 8.75 18.66
N ASP A 36 -3.69 9.68 19.56
CA ASP A 36 -4.74 9.43 20.55
C ASP A 36 -6.13 9.35 19.89
N TRP A 37 -6.54 8.13 19.60
CA TRP A 37 -7.87 7.81 19.08
C TRP A 37 -8.76 7.12 20.12
N ALA A 38 -8.20 6.76 21.29
CA ALA A 38 -8.90 6.17 22.42
C ALA A 38 -8.26 6.63 23.73
N PRO A 39 -8.66 7.79 24.29
CA PRO A 39 -8.12 8.32 25.54
C PRO A 39 -8.11 7.29 26.66
N GLY A 40 -6.95 7.14 27.32
CA GLY A 40 -6.72 6.15 28.36
C GLY A 40 -6.26 4.77 27.89
N TYR A 41 -6.23 4.52 26.56
CA TYR A 41 -5.76 3.25 25.97
C TYR A 41 -4.61 3.41 24.98
N THR A 42 -4.22 4.63 24.67
CA THR A 42 -3.10 4.91 23.77
C THR A 42 -2.08 5.80 24.44
N THR A 43 -0.80 5.48 24.27
CA THR A 43 0.31 6.35 24.63
C THR A 43 0.63 7.25 23.47
N VAL A 44 0.23 8.51 23.60
CA VAL A 44 0.63 9.54 22.62
C VAL A 44 2.07 9.94 22.90
N ARG A 45 2.90 9.90 21.88
CA ARG A 45 4.23 10.50 21.96
C ARG A 45 4.09 12.03 21.99
N PRO A 46 4.59 12.72 23.00
CA PRO A 46 4.42 14.18 23.12
C PRO A 46 4.89 14.94 21.87
N GLU A 47 5.96 14.45 21.23
CA GLU A 47 6.50 15.04 20.01
C GLU A 47 5.58 14.96 18.80
N LEU A 48 4.54 14.13 18.80
CA LEU A 48 3.54 14.03 17.73
C LEU A 48 2.30 14.89 17.96
N ALA A 49 2.18 15.60 19.08
CA ALA A 49 0.97 16.31 19.47
C ALA A 49 0.50 17.31 18.41
N GLU A 50 1.43 18.02 17.76
CA GLU A 50 1.15 19.06 16.76
C GLU A 50 1.18 18.55 15.31
N VAL A 51 1.42 17.25 15.08
CA VAL A 51 1.52 16.70 13.72
C VAL A 51 0.13 16.58 13.08
N GLN A 52 0.00 17.12 11.88
CA GLN A 52 -1.22 17.05 11.07
C GLN A 52 -0.91 16.61 9.63
N PRO A 53 -1.80 15.83 9.00
CA PRO A 53 -2.94 15.13 9.58
C PRO A 53 -2.52 14.03 10.57
N ARG A 54 -3.41 13.64 11.48
CA ARG A 54 -3.16 12.61 12.50
C ARG A 54 -3.25 11.20 11.91
N ILE A 55 -2.26 10.85 11.12
CA ILE A 55 -2.12 9.54 10.44
C ILE A 55 -0.70 9.01 10.60
N ILE A 56 -0.55 7.71 10.65
CA ILE A 56 0.74 7.00 10.58
C ILE A 56 0.94 6.40 9.18
N PRO A 57 2.20 6.28 8.72
CA PRO A 57 3.47 6.60 9.38
C PRO A 57 3.75 8.10 9.48
N VAL A 58 4.51 8.46 10.53
CA VAL A 58 5.14 9.77 10.64
C VAL A 58 6.65 9.57 10.59
N VAL A 59 7.36 10.40 9.84
CA VAL A 59 8.83 10.39 9.82
C VAL A 59 9.36 11.75 10.24
N ARG A 60 10.23 11.76 11.26
CA ARG A 60 11.01 12.93 11.64
C ARG A 60 12.30 12.97 10.84
N PHE A 61 12.50 14.05 10.13
CA PHE A 61 13.68 14.27 9.31
C PHE A 61 14.83 14.84 10.15
N PRO A 62 16.06 14.32 10.01
CA PRO A 62 17.18 14.76 10.84
C PRO A 62 17.79 16.10 10.40
N SER A 63 17.49 16.56 9.18
CA SER A 63 18.05 17.81 8.61
C SER A 63 17.52 19.07 9.29
N ASP A 64 16.22 19.08 9.58
CA ASP A 64 15.49 20.24 10.08
C ASP A 64 14.62 19.93 11.32
N GLY A 65 14.58 18.67 11.73
CA GLY A 65 13.74 18.20 12.84
C GLY A 65 12.25 18.14 12.54
N SER A 66 11.84 18.43 11.30
CA SER A 66 10.43 18.47 10.90
C SER A 66 9.83 17.07 10.74
N PHE A 67 8.51 17.01 10.84
CA PHE A 67 7.73 15.80 10.67
C PHE A 67 7.08 15.76 9.29
N ARG A 68 7.06 14.58 8.67
CA ARG A 68 6.34 14.29 7.43
C ARG A 68 5.35 13.15 7.66
N VAL A 69 4.24 13.23 7.00
CA VAL A 69 3.18 12.22 6.95
C VAL A 69 2.92 11.85 5.49
N ASP A 70 2.16 10.77 5.26
CA ASP A 70 1.92 10.19 3.94
C ASP A 70 3.15 9.43 3.40
N SER A 71 3.00 8.10 3.29
CA SER A 71 4.10 7.20 2.92
C SER A 71 4.66 7.46 1.52
N THR A 72 3.81 7.83 0.57
CA THR A 72 4.22 8.15 -0.80
C THR A 72 5.01 9.46 -0.86
N VAL A 73 4.52 10.51 -0.18
CA VAL A 73 5.21 11.81 -0.09
C VAL A 73 6.57 11.65 0.60
N ILE A 74 6.61 10.90 1.70
CA ILE A 74 7.87 10.60 2.42
C ILE A 74 8.84 9.84 1.51
N ALA A 75 8.37 8.80 0.81
CA ALA A 75 9.20 8.01 -0.08
C ALA A 75 9.80 8.85 -1.22
N GLN A 76 9.00 9.73 -1.84
CA GLN A 76 9.46 10.64 -2.90
C GLN A 76 10.50 11.65 -2.37
N GLU A 77 10.31 12.19 -1.16
CA GLU A 77 11.30 13.08 -0.56
C GLU A 77 12.61 12.37 -0.23
N LEU A 78 12.53 11.12 0.26
CA LEU A 78 13.70 10.27 0.48
C LEU A 78 14.44 9.95 -0.84
N GLU A 79 13.72 9.72 -1.95
CA GLU A 79 14.31 9.53 -3.28
C GLU A 79 15.10 10.77 -3.70
N ARG A 80 14.55 11.95 -3.51
CA ARG A 80 15.21 13.22 -3.86
C ARG A 80 16.44 13.52 -2.99
N LEU A 81 16.41 13.15 -1.71
CA LEU A 81 17.49 13.45 -0.75
C LEU A 81 18.64 12.44 -0.79
N HIS A 82 18.40 11.23 -1.23
CA HIS A 82 19.37 10.13 -1.23
C HIS A 82 19.52 9.56 -2.65
N SER A 83 20.67 9.72 -3.27
CA SER A 83 20.93 9.25 -4.64
C SER A 83 21.26 7.77 -4.77
N LYS A 84 21.66 7.11 -3.65
CA LYS A 84 22.09 5.71 -3.69
C LYS A 84 20.88 4.77 -3.56
N ARG A 85 20.97 3.62 -4.24
CA ARG A 85 19.98 2.52 -4.16
C ARG A 85 18.54 3.03 -4.42
N SER A 86 18.39 3.89 -5.44
CA SER A 86 17.07 4.41 -5.84
C SER A 86 16.08 3.27 -6.11
N ALA A 87 14.83 3.44 -5.67
CA ALA A 87 13.72 2.55 -5.98
C ALA A 87 12.91 3.03 -7.21
N VAL A 88 13.44 4.00 -7.96
CA VAL A 88 12.83 4.51 -9.19
C VAL A 88 13.65 4.02 -10.38
N PRO A 89 13.05 3.28 -11.34
CA PRO A 89 13.71 2.89 -12.57
C PRO A 89 14.26 4.11 -13.35
N PHE A 90 15.38 3.93 -14.04
CA PHE A 90 15.97 5.02 -14.84
C PHE A 90 15.15 5.35 -16.09
N ASP A 91 14.50 4.35 -16.68
CA ASP A 91 13.56 4.56 -17.77
C ASP A 91 12.27 5.22 -17.24
N THR A 92 11.93 6.37 -17.79
CA THR A 92 10.77 7.18 -17.31
C THR A 92 9.43 6.48 -17.53
N GLY A 93 9.33 5.58 -18.49
CA GLY A 93 8.13 4.77 -18.72
C GLY A 93 7.95 3.71 -17.64
N LEU A 94 9.03 2.98 -17.32
CA LEU A 94 9.02 2.01 -16.23
C LEU A 94 8.82 2.70 -14.88
N ALA A 95 9.37 3.90 -14.70
CA ALA A 95 9.14 4.71 -13.50
C ALA A 95 7.66 5.07 -13.35
N PHE A 96 7.00 5.49 -14.44
CA PHE A 96 5.56 5.75 -14.44
C PHE A 96 4.72 4.49 -14.14
N LEU A 97 5.04 3.35 -14.77
CA LEU A 97 4.34 2.09 -14.49
C LEU A 97 4.54 1.65 -13.03
N SER A 98 5.73 1.88 -12.48
CA SER A 98 6.03 1.66 -11.06
C SER A 98 5.18 2.55 -10.15
N THR A 99 4.99 3.83 -10.50
CA THR A 99 4.13 4.75 -9.75
C THR A 99 2.66 4.32 -9.81
N LEU A 100 2.16 3.90 -10.97
CA LEU A 100 0.80 3.39 -11.11
C LEU A 100 0.55 2.15 -10.25
N ILE A 101 1.51 1.23 -10.21
CA ILE A 101 1.41 0.01 -9.39
C ILE A 101 1.55 0.35 -7.90
N GLU A 102 2.41 1.28 -7.53
CA GLU A 102 2.54 1.77 -6.15
C GLU A 102 1.23 2.35 -5.65
N ASP A 103 0.62 3.25 -6.41
CA ASP A 103 -0.65 3.90 -6.09
C ASP A 103 -1.80 2.86 -5.97
N MET A 104 -1.86 1.88 -6.88
CA MET A 104 -2.78 0.75 -6.77
C MET A 104 -2.51 -0.10 -5.52
N GLY A 105 -1.27 -0.30 -5.16
CA GLY A 105 -0.87 -1.03 -3.94
C GLY A 105 -1.41 -0.35 -2.68
N ASP A 106 -1.21 0.95 -2.58
CA ASP A 106 -1.60 1.75 -1.42
C ASP A 106 -3.12 1.98 -1.32
N GLU A 107 -3.83 2.12 -2.46
CA GLU A 107 -5.23 2.56 -2.46
C GLU A 107 -6.23 1.43 -2.79
N TRP A 108 -5.80 0.40 -3.51
CA TRP A 108 -6.67 -0.71 -3.90
C TRP A 108 -6.30 -2.03 -3.23
N ALA A 109 -5.04 -2.48 -3.29
CA ALA A 109 -4.63 -3.72 -2.66
C ALA A 109 -4.74 -3.66 -1.12
N LEU A 110 -4.67 -2.48 -0.52
CA LEU A 110 -4.96 -2.26 0.89
C LEU A 110 -6.34 -2.80 1.31
N LYS A 111 -7.34 -2.74 0.42
CA LYS A 111 -8.70 -3.25 0.71
C LYS A 111 -8.69 -4.74 1.01
N VAL A 112 -7.82 -5.50 0.36
CA VAL A 112 -7.62 -6.93 0.63
C VAL A 112 -7.16 -7.12 2.09
N ALA A 113 -6.07 -6.46 2.47
CA ALA A 113 -5.56 -6.54 3.83
C ALA A 113 -6.59 -6.10 4.88
N PHE A 114 -7.33 -5.03 4.60
CA PHE A 114 -8.32 -4.49 5.53
C PHE A 114 -9.55 -5.39 5.66
N GLN A 115 -10.07 -5.94 4.54
CA GLN A 115 -11.21 -6.86 4.52
C GLN A 115 -10.92 -8.13 5.30
N TYR A 116 -9.80 -8.81 5.02
CA TYR A 116 -9.46 -10.05 5.73
C TYR A 116 -9.19 -9.79 7.21
N ARG A 117 -8.39 -8.78 7.53
CA ARG A 117 -8.01 -8.46 8.91
C ARG A 117 -9.19 -8.15 9.82
N TRP A 118 -10.17 -7.37 9.33
CA TRP A 118 -11.27 -6.88 10.17
C TRP A 118 -12.60 -7.59 9.92
N GLY A 119 -12.76 -8.23 8.76
CA GLY A 119 -13.98 -8.98 8.43
C GLY A 119 -14.08 -10.32 9.14
N ASN A 120 -12.96 -11.02 9.34
CA ASN A 120 -12.92 -12.33 9.98
C ASN A 120 -12.65 -12.22 11.48
N GLU A 121 -13.31 -13.06 12.28
CA GLU A 121 -13.15 -13.03 13.73
C GLU A 121 -11.76 -13.45 14.18
N GLU A 122 -11.20 -14.51 13.60
CA GLU A 122 -9.86 -15.01 13.90
C GLU A 122 -8.81 -13.91 13.64
N ASP A 123 -8.86 -13.28 12.47
CA ASP A 123 -7.89 -12.27 12.04
C ASP A 123 -7.97 -11.00 12.89
N ARG A 124 -9.18 -10.49 13.17
CA ARG A 124 -9.34 -9.28 13.99
C ARG A 124 -8.92 -9.48 15.44
N ASN A 125 -9.20 -10.66 16.03
CA ASN A 125 -8.80 -10.99 17.39
C ASN A 125 -7.28 -11.18 17.54
N TYR A 126 -6.60 -11.63 16.47
CA TYR A 126 -5.16 -11.68 16.41
C TYR A 126 -4.56 -10.27 16.27
N SER A 127 -5.01 -9.53 15.27
CA SER A 127 -4.37 -8.28 14.86
C SER A 127 -4.60 -7.12 15.84
N ASN A 128 -5.77 -7.04 16.50
CA ASN A 128 -6.02 -6.01 17.49
C ASN A 128 -5.10 -6.15 18.71
N ARG A 129 -4.89 -7.37 19.20
CA ARG A 129 -3.97 -7.64 20.31
C ARG A 129 -2.52 -7.38 19.93
N LEU A 130 -2.11 -7.79 18.73
CA LEU A 130 -0.76 -7.54 18.24
C LEU A 130 -0.43 -6.04 18.24
N VAL A 131 -1.32 -5.22 17.67
CA VAL A 131 -1.13 -3.75 17.61
C VAL A 131 -1.12 -3.13 19.00
N MET A 132 -2.03 -3.55 19.88
CA MET A 132 -2.07 -2.98 21.24
C MET A 132 -0.91 -3.42 22.11
N SER A 133 -0.43 -4.65 21.96
CA SER A 133 0.77 -5.11 22.65
C SER A 133 2.01 -4.30 22.25
N GLU A 134 2.11 -3.92 20.98
CA GLU A 134 3.20 -3.08 20.50
C GLU A 134 3.10 -1.64 21.03
N LEU A 135 1.91 -1.04 20.99
CA LEU A 135 1.70 0.35 21.39
C LEU A 135 1.84 0.57 22.90
N LEU A 136 1.32 -0.36 23.69
CA LEU A 136 1.34 -0.25 25.15
C LEU A 136 2.67 -0.72 25.77
N GLY A 137 3.42 -1.54 25.02
CA GLY A 137 4.74 -2.00 25.42
C GLY A 137 4.78 -3.04 26.53
N GLY A 138 5.98 -3.53 26.80
CA GLY A 138 6.25 -4.49 27.87
C GLY A 138 5.94 -3.91 29.25
N GLY A 139 5.45 -4.76 30.14
CA GLY A 139 5.06 -4.37 31.51
C GLY A 139 3.59 -3.94 31.66
N THR A 140 2.84 -3.82 30.58
CA THR A 140 1.40 -3.55 30.63
C THR A 140 0.64 -4.85 30.96
N PRO A 141 -0.26 -4.86 31.98
CA PRO A 141 -1.08 -6.04 32.29
C PRO A 141 -1.93 -6.51 31.11
N GLN A 142 -2.00 -7.82 30.90
CA GLN A 142 -2.75 -8.42 29.78
C GLN A 142 -4.20 -7.93 29.71
N ALA A 143 -4.90 -7.82 30.83
CA ALA A 143 -6.26 -7.32 30.88
C ALA A 143 -6.41 -5.87 30.38
N THR A 144 -5.37 -5.04 30.46
CA THR A 144 -5.34 -3.70 29.91
C THR A 144 -5.16 -3.74 28.41
N ILE A 145 -4.26 -4.61 27.93
CA ILE A 145 -4.05 -4.84 26.48
C ILE A 145 -5.34 -5.35 25.84
N ASP A 146 -6.01 -6.33 26.45
CA ASP A 146 -7.25 -6.92 25.92
C ASP A 146 -8.36 -5.87 25.79
N ARG A 147 -8.56 -5.02 26.79
CA ARG A 147 -9.55 -3.93 26.71
C ARG A 147 -9.20 -2.89 25.63
N ALA A 148 -7.96 -2.48 25.57
CA ALA A 148 -7.49 -1.58 24.51
C ALA A 148 -7.68 -2.19 23.11
N ALA A 149 -7.41 -3.49 22.98
CA ALA A 149 -7.60 -4.24 21.75
C ALA A 149 -9.06 -4.29 21.29
N GLU A 150 -10.02 -4.43 22.21
CA GLU A 150 -11.45 -4.37 21.91
C GLU A 150 -11.86 -3.00 21.38
N VAL A 151 -11.44 -1.92 22.02
CA VAL A 151 -11.71 -0.55 21.57
C VAL A 151 -11.10 -0.30 20.17
N PHE A 152 -9.89 -0.76 19.94
CA PHE A 152 -9.23 -0.64 18.64
C PHE A 152 -9.97 -1.43 17.55
N ARG A 153 -10.34 -2.69 17.85
CA ARG A 153 -11.15 -3.54 16.96
C ARG A 153 -12.41 -2.85 16.51
N ASP A 154 -13.22 -2.36 17.46
CA ASP A 154 -14.51 -1.74 17.19
C ASP A 154 -14.37 -0.48 16.33
N ARG A 155 -13.34 0.32 16.60
CA ARG A 155 -12.96 1.46 15.74
C ARG A 155 -12.64 1.01 14.30
N GLN A 156 -11.86 -0.04 14.13
CA GLN A 156 -11.44 -0.51 12.80
C GLN A 156 -12.63 -1.13 12.03
N ILE A 157 -13.48 -1.90 12.69
CA ILE A 157 -14.72 -2.42 12.10
C ILE A 157 -15.60 -1.26 11.62
N GLY A 158 -15.79 -0.21 12.44
CA GLY A 158 -16.55 0.97 12.04
C GLY A 158 -15.96 1.73 10.84
N ARG A 159 -14.69 1.50 10.50
CA ARG A 159 -14.02 2.09 9.33
C ARG A 159 -14.08 1.24 8.06
N MET A 160 -14.49 -0.02 8.15
CA MET A 160 -14.56 -0.90 6.99
C MET A 160 -15.36 -0.31 5.81
N PRO A 161 -16.57 0.26 6.03
CA PRO A 161 -17.32 0.87 4.94
C PRO A 161 -16.62 2.06 4.28
N LEU A 162 -15.82 2.83 5.04
CA LEU A 162 -15.09 4.00 4.52
C LEU A 162 -14.04 3.62 3.47
N VAL A 163 -13.45 2.43 3.62
CA VAL A 163 -12.46 1.90 2.67
C VAL A 163 -13.07 0.92 1.65
N GLY A 164 -14.40 0.80 1.64
CA GLY A 164 -15.11 -0.08 0.72
C GLY A 164 -15.08 -1.56 1.09
N CYS A 165 -14.72 -1.90 2.32
CA CYS A 165 -14.74 -3.26 2.85
C CYS A 165 -16.13 -3.57 3.44
N THR A 166 -17.05 -3.98 2.58
CA THR A 166 -18.43 -4.32 2.92
C THR A 166 -18.76 -5.71 2.41
N PRO A 167 -19.81 -6.39 2.95
CA PRO A 167 -20.23 -7.69 2.43
C PRO A 167 -20.56 -7.67 0.92
N GLU A 168 -21.07 -6.54 0.42
CA GLU A 168 -21.43 -6.35 -0.99
C GLU A 168 -20.19 -6.36 -1.90
N ASN A 169 -19.05 -5.88 -1.39
CA ASN A 169 -17.79 -5.76 -2.13
C ASN A 169 -16.84 -6.96 -1.94
N GLU A 170 -17.17 -7.88 -1.04
CA GLU A 170 -16.29 -8.99 -0.63
C GLU A 170 -15.80 -9.81 -1.82
N LYS A 171 -16.68 -10.09 -2.79
CA LYS A 171 -16.33 -10.86 -3.98
C LYS A 171 -15.27 -10.17 -4.85
N VAL A 172 -15.40 -8.86 -5.03
CA VAL A 172 -14.43 -8.05 -5.79
C VAL A 172 -13.07 -8.04 -5.08
N ILE A 173 -13.07 -7.91 -3.75
CA ILE A 173 -11.86 -7.91 -2.95
C ILE A 173 -11.17 -9.29 -2.98
N ALA A 174 -11.93 -10.38 -2.88
CA ALA A 174 -11.41 -11.74 -2.98
C ALA A 174 -10.75 -12.01 -4.35
N ILE A 175 -11.42 -11.64 -5.45
CA ILE A 175 -10.86 -11.74 -6.81
C ILE A 175 -9.58 -10.89 -6.93
N THR A 176 -9.57 -9.69 -6.35
CA THR A 176 -8.35 -8.84 -6.32
C THR A 176 -7.19 -9.57 -5.67
N TYR A 177 -7.39 -10.25 -4.54
CA TYR A 177 -6.33 -10.98 -3.86
C TYR A 177 -5.80 -12.16 -4.68
N GLU A 178 -6.70 -12.95 -5.28
CA GLU A 178 -6.34 -14.07 -6.14
C GLU A 178 -5.53 -13.60 -7.37
N ARG A 179 -5.92 -12.48 -7.98
CA ARG A 179 -5.21 -11.91 -9.13
C ARG A 179 -3.84 -11.33 -8.75
N LEU A 180 -3.72 -10.72 -7.58
CA LEU A 180 -2.40 -10.29 -7.06
C LEU A 180 -1.48 -11.50 -6.92
N MET A 181 -1.91 -12.57 -6.27
CA MET A 181 -1.10 -13.79 -6.11
C MET A 181 -0.71 -14.40 -7.47
N GLY A 182 -1.65 -14.52 -8.41
CA GLY A 182 -1.38 -15.04 -9.75
C GLY A 182 -0.37 -14.19 -10.54
N ALA A 183 -0.39 -12.87 -10.39
CA ALA A 183 0.60 -11.99 -11.00
C ALA A 183 2.00 -12.23 -10.46
N PHE A 184 2.14 -12.45 -9.16
CA PHE A 184 3.43 -12.79 -8.52
C PHE A 184 3.90 -14.20 -8.87
N ASP A 185 3.01 -15.19 -8.95
CA ASP A 185 3.38 -16.54 -9.43
C ASP A 185 4.03 -16.44 -10.81
N ARG A 186 3.43 -15.67 -11.71
CA ARG A 186 3.98 -15.44 -13.05
C ARG A 186 5.27 -14.63 -13.03
N LEU A 187 5.36 -13.58 -12.20
CA LEU A 187 6.55 -12.74 -12.08
C LEU A 187 7.77 -13.57 -11.64
N ARG A 188 7.57 -14.46 -10.68
CA ARG A 188 8.63 -15.24 -10.06
C ARG A 188 9.21 -16.36 -10.92
N GLU A 189 8.67 -16.59 -12.12
CA GLU A 189 9.22 -17.53 -13.08
C GLU A 189 10.65 -17.14 -13.50
N ASP A 190 10.95 -15.81 -13.65
CA ASP A 190 12.27 -15.33 -14.07
C ASP A 190 12.73 -14.04 -13.39
N ARG A 191 11.96 -13.46 -12.45
CA ARG A 191 12.27 -12.16 -11.83
C ARG A 191 12.15 -12.14 -10.32
N ALA A 192 13.03 -11.36 -9.72
CA ALA A 192 12.99 -11.10 -8.28
C ALA A 192 11.96 -10.01 -7.91
N PHE A 193 11.88 -8.94 -8.72
CA PHE A 193 11.03 -7.77 -8.50
C PHE A 193 10.39 -7.32 -9.82
N LEU A 194 9.43 -6.40 -9.75
CA LEU A 194 8.60 -5.99 -10.88
C LEU A 194 9.40 -5.59 -12.13
N PHE A 195 10.46 -4.82 -11.94
CA PHE A 195 11.25 -4.27 -13.05
C PHE A 195 12.70 -4.76 -13.06
N GLY A 196 12.97 -5.95 -12.53
CA GLY A 196 14.29 -6.56 -12.61
C GLY A 196 14.79 -7.24 -11.35
N GLY A 197 16.10 -7.10 -11.08
CA GLY A 197 16.78 -7.72 -9.94
C GLY A 197 16.74 -6.88 -8.66
N ARG A 198 16.12 -5.70 -8.67
CA ARG A 198 16.02 -4.78 -7.54
C ARG A 198 14.61 -4.22 -7.39
N PRO A 199 14.16 -3.92 -6.14
CA PRO A 199 12.80 -3.45 -5.92
C PRO A 199 12.58 -2.01 -6.39
N SER A 200 11.39 -1.78 -6.96
CA SER A 200 10.87 -0.47 -7.36
C SER A 200 9.86 0.08 -6.34
N MET A 201 9.42 1.33 -6.51
CA MET A 201 8.34 1.92 -5.71
C MET A 201 7.05 1.10 -5.82
N GLY A 202 6.75 0.54 -7.00
CA GLY A 202 5.61 -0.36 -7.19
C GLY A 202 5.69 -1.63 -6.31
N ASP A 203 6.91 -2.19 -6.16
CA ASP A 203 7.11 -3.30 -5.22
C ASP A 203 6.81 -2.87 -3.78
N PHE A 204 7.29 -1.72 -3.33
CA PHE A 204 7.04 -1.24 -1.97
C PHE A 204 5.57 -0.90 -1.72
N GLY A 205 4.84 -0.37 -2.70
CA GLY A 205 3.39 -0.13 -2.59
C GLY A 205 2.60 -1.41 -2.36
N LEU A 206 2.82 -2.42 -3.20
CA LEU A 206 2.17 -3.73 -3.04
C LEU A 206 2.61 -4.45 -1.76
N PHE A 207 3.88 -4.27 -1.36
CA PHE A 207 4.43 -4.92 -0.17
C PHE A 207 3.64 -4.58 1.10
N GLY A 208 3.24 -3.34 1.29
CA GLY A 208 2.51 -2.94 2.50
C GLY A 208 1.26 -3.80 2.74
N ALA A 209 0.43 -3.95 1.71
CA ALA A 209 -0.78 -4.77 1.78
C ALA A 209 -0.46 -6.28 1.92
N LEU A 210 0.45 -6.80 1.10
CA LEU A 210 0.78 -8.23 1.10
C LEU A 210 1.56 -8.66 2.34
N PHE A 211 2.38 -7.79 2.93
CA PHE A 211 3.01 -8.02 4.25
C PHE A 211 1.95 -8.17 5.34
N THR A 212 0.93 -7.31 5.31
CA THR A 212 -0.20 -7.40 6.23
C THR A 212 -0.95 -8.72 6.06
N CYS A 213 -1.28 -9.10 4.80
CA CYS A 213 -1.91 -10.38 4.49
C CYS A 213 -1.07 -11.58 4.96
N ARG A 214 0.25 -11.56 4.77
CA ARG A 214 1.14 -12.63 5.24
C ARG A 214 1.04 -12.86 6.75
N ASN A 215 0.94 -11.78 7.50
CA ASN A 215 0.96 -11.85 8.96
C ASN A 215 -0.37 -12.30 9.56
N ASP A 216 -1.48 -12.01 8.90
CA ASP A 216 -2.81 -12.32 9.41
C ASP A 216 -3.17 -13.80 9.15
N PRO A 217 -3.91 -14.45 10.05
CA PRO A 217 -4.18 -15.89 9.98
C PRO A 217 -4.79 -16.36 8.66
N THR A 218 -5.94 -15.79 8.25
CA THR A 218 -6.68 -16.25 7.06
C THR A 218 -5.97 -15.90 5.75
N PRO A 219 -5.63 -14.64 5.43
CA PRO A 219 -5.00 -14.34 4.16
C PRO A 219 -3.57 -14.92 4.10
N GLY A 220 -2.86 -15.03 5.22
CA GLY A 220 -1.55 -15.67 5.28
C GLY A 220 -1.63 -17.17 5.01
N ARG A 221 -2.67 -17.86 5.49
CA ARG A 221 -2.94 -19.26 5.15
C ARG A 221 -3.21 -19.42 3.65
N MET A 222 -4.07 -18.58 3.07
CA MET A 222 -4.34 -18.56 1.63
C MET A 222 -3.04 -18.37 0.81
N MET A 223 -2.18 -17.44 1.21
CA MET A 223 -0.90 -17.19 0.54
C MET A 223 0.03 -18.44 0.63
N ARG A 224 0.13 -19.09 1.79
CA ARG A 224 0.92 -20.31 1.97
C ARG A 224 0.42 -21.49 1.12
N GLU A 225 -0.89 -21.61 0.98
CA GLU A 225 -1.51 -22.73 0.26
C GLU A 225 -1.55 -22.53 -1.25
N ARG A 226 -1.66 -21.26 -1.72
CA ARG A 226 -1.96 -20.96 -3.12
C ARG A 226 -0.81 -20.32 -3.89
N SER A 227 0.09 -19.57 -3.23
CA SER A 227 1.17 -18.84 -3.88
C SER A 227 2.42 -18.73 -3.02
N ALA A 228 3.24 -19.79 -3.05
CA ALA A 228 4.56 -19.75 -2.42
C ALA A 228 5.45 -18.64 -3.00
N ALA A 229 5.24 -18.29 -4.26
CA ALA A 229 5.96 -17.20 -4.93
C ALA A 229 5.69 -15.85 -4.30
N THR A 230 4.41 -15.50 -4.05
CA THR A 230 4.03 -14.27 -3.35
C THR A 230 4.60 -14.25 -1.93
N LEU A 231 4.50 -15.36 -1.20
CA LEU A 231 5.04 -15.46 0.15
C LEU A 231 6.55 -15.23 0.17
N GLN A 232 7.28 -15.89 -0.73
CA GLN A 232 8.73 -15.73 -0.85
C GLN A 232 9.12 -14.29 -1.21
N TRP A 233 8.38 -13.66 -2.13
CA TRP A 233 8.62 -12.27 -2.49
C TRP A 233 8.41 -11.32 -1.29
N VAL A 234 7.37 -11.54 -0.48
CA VAL A 234 7.14 -10.73 0.73
C VAL A 234 8.29 -10.87 1.72
N TYR A 235 8.81 -12.10 1.95
CA TYR A 235 9.99 -12.30 2.80
C TYR A 235 11.23 -11.60 2.25
N GLN A 236 11.47 -11.72 0.96
CA GLN A 236 12.62 -11.13 0.30
C GLN A 236 12.58 -9.60 0.35
N LEU A 237 11.41 -8.99 0.22
CA LEU A 237 11.28 -7.53 0.26
C LEU A 237 11.29 -6.96 1.69
N ASP A 238 10.81 -7.70 2.69
CA ASP A 238 10.89 -7.32 4.11
C ASP A 238 12.36 -7.10 4.54
N GLU A 239 13.29 -7.88 3.97
CA GLU A 239 14.73 -7.75 4.24
C GLU A 239 15.54 -7.70 2.94
N ALA A 240 15.34 -6.62 2.19
CA ALA A 240 16.03 -6.39 0.93
C ALA A 240 17.35 -5.60 1.06
N SER A 241 17.90 -5.44 2.27
CA SER A 241 19.11 -4.63 2.50
C SER A 241 20.33 -5.13 1.71
N GLY A 242 20.44 -6.45 1.53
CA GLY A 242 21.51 -7.07 0.74
C GLY A 242 21.21 -7.22 -0.75
N VAL A 243 20.04 -6.78 -1.21
CA VAL A 243 19.65 -6.93 -2.63
C VAL A 243 20.41 -5.94 -3.49
N GLU A 244 21.15 -6.45 -4.46
CA GLU A 244 21.82 -5.71 -5.53
C GLU A 244 21.41 -6.32 -6.86
N GLY A 245 20.97 -5.50 -7.81
CA GLY A 245 20.53 -5.98 -9.11
C GLY A 245 20.30 -4.82 -10.08
N GLU A 246 20.07 -5.19 -11.33
CA GLU A 246 19.89 -4.24 -12.41
C GLU A 246 18.41 -4.10 -12.77
N TRP A 247 18.04 -2.94 -13.29
CA TRP A 247 16.78 -2.74 -13.98
C TRP A 247 16.76 -3.48 -15.31
N ARG A 248 15.61 -3.95 -15.71
CA ARG A 248 15.37 -4.54 -17.02
C ARG A 248 14.45 -3.64 -17.83
N ASP A 249 14.69 -3.53 -19.12
CA ASP A 249 13.95 -2.61 -19.98
C ASP A 249 12.61 -3.19 -20.48
N ASP A 250 12.43 -4.51 -20.37
CA ASP A 250 11.22 -5.20 -20.79
C ASP A 250 10.15 -5.19 -19.68
N ILE A 251 8.88 -5.18 -20.09
CA ILE A 251 7.73 -5.27 -19.19
C ILE A 251 7.33 -6.73 -19.07
N HIS A 252 7.57 -7.31 -17.89
CA HIS A 252 7.30 -8.72 -17.64
C HIS A 252 5.80 -9.05 -17.68
N PRO A 253 5.36 -10.23 -18.16
CA PRO A 253 3.95 -10.64 -18.16
C PRO A 253 3.25 -10.54 -16.80
N GLY A 254 3.94 -10.83 -15.68
CA GLY A 254 3.40 -10.61 -14.33
C GLY A 254 3.10 -9.14 -14.03
N VAL A 255 3.91 -8.20 -14.54
CA VAL A 255 3.62 -6.75 -14.46
C VAL A 255 2.41 -6.41 -15.32
N VAL A 256 2.28 -6.99 -16.52
CA VAL A 256 1.10 -6.79 -17.38
C VAL A 256 -0.18 -7.25 -16.66
N GLU A 257 -0.16 -8.36 -15.91
CA GLU A 257 -1.31 -8.79 -15.10
C GLU A 257 -1.67 -7.79 -13.99
N LEU A 258 -0.68 -7.18 -13.33
CA LEU A 258 -0.92 -6.11 -12.36
C LEU A 258 -1.52 -4.85 -13.02
N LEU A 259 -1.02 -4.47 -14.19
CA LEU A 259 -1.59 -3.37 -14.97
C LEU A 259 -3.01 -3.68 -15.44
N ARG A 260 -3.29 -4.92 -15.85
CA ARG A 260 -4.66 -5.35 -16.20
C ARG A 260 -5.59 -5.29 -14.99
N LEU A 261 -5.12 -5.67 -13.79
CA LEU A 261 -5.87 -5.47 -12.55
C LEU A 261 -6.15 -3.98 -12.30
N ALA A 262 -5.16 -3.11 -12.54
CA ALA A 262 -5.36 -1.66 -12.44
C ALA A 262 -6.40 -1.15 -13.44
N GLY A 263 -6.36 -1.58 -14.70
CA GLY A 263 -7.27 -1.14 -15.76
C GLY A 263 -8.69 -1.67 -15.62
N GLU A 264 -8.89 -2.84 -15.04
CA GLU A 264 -10.21 -3.46 -14.86
C GLU A 264 -10.89 -3.07 -13.55
N ALA A 265 -10.13 -2.69 -12.52
CA ALA A 265 -10.68 -2.40 -11.18
C ALA A 265 -10.29 -1.01 -10.67
N TYR A 266 -9.00 -0.77 -10.48
CA TYR A 266 -8.53 0.41 -9.76
C TYR A 266 -8.81 1.74 -10.49
N LEU A 267 -8.41 1.85 -11.74
CA LEU A 267 -8.59 3.10 -12.51
C LEU A 267 -10.07 3.41 -12.81
N PRO A 268 -10.94 2.44 -13.22
CA PRO A 268 -12.37 2.68 -13.31
C PRO A 268 -12.98 3.16 -11.97
N PHE A 269 -12.55 2.57 -10.85
CA PHE A 269 -12.96 3.03 -9.53
C PHE A 269 -12.50 4.48 -9.26
N LEU A 270 -11.22 4.82 -9.53
CA LEU A 270 -10.73 6.18 -9.35
C LEU A 270 -11.51 7.21 -10.18
N ARG A 271 -11.83 6.89 -11.43
CA ARG A 271 -12.64 7.75 -12.31
C ARG A 271 -14.05 7.96 -11.74
N ALA A 272 -14.71 6.89 -11.35
CA ALA A 272 -16.04 6.97 -10.72
C ALA A 272 -16.01 7.74 -9.41
N ASN A 273 -14.97 7.54 -8.59
CA ASN A 273 -14.75 8.28 -7.35
C ASN A 273 -14.49 9.78 -7.60
N MET A 274 -13.65 10.13 -8.57
CA MET A 274 -13.40 11.53 -8.93
C MET A 274 -14.69 12.23 -9.35
N ARG A 275 -15.47 11.60 -10.23
CA ARG A 275 -16.79 12.10 -10.65
C ARG A 275 -17.72 12.29 -9.45
N ALA A 276 -17.82 11.32 -8.56
CA ALA A 276 -18.68 11.42 -7.38
C ALA A 276 -18.25 12.56 -6.44
N VAL A 277 -16.96 12.81 -6.27
CA VAL A 277 -16.44 13.95 -5.51
C VAL A 277 -16.78 15.29 -6.16
N GLU A 278 -16.68 15.41 -7.49
CA GLU A 278 -16.96 16.63 -8.24
C GLU A 278 -18.45 16.95 -8.30
N GLU A 279 -19.28 15.95 -8.55
CA GLU A 279 -20.75 16.06 -8.64
C GLU A 279 -21.43 16.00 -7.27
N LYS A 280 -20.67 15.79 -6.17
CA LYS A 280 -21.18 15.67 -4.79
C LYS A 280 -22.19 14.52 -4.64
N ILE A 281 -21.92 13.40 -5.29
CA ILE A 281 -22.70 12.16 -5.17
C ILE A 281 -22.22 11.42 -3.93
N ASP A 282 -23.12 10.94 -3.09
CA ASP A 282 -22.80 10.31 -1.81
C ASP A 282 -22.26 8.87 -1.94
N THR A 283 -22.39 8.24 -3.12
CA THR A 283 -22.02 6.85 -3.33
C THR A 283 -21.38 6.66 -4.71
N VAL A 284 -20.16 6.17 -4.72
CA VAL A 284 -19.54 5.58 -5.91
C VAL A 284 -20.18 4.21 -6.14
N ALA A 285 -20.75 3.97 -7.31
CA ALA A 285 -21.32 2.69 -7.69
C ALA A 285 -20.89 2.32 -9.12
N LEU A 286 -20.34 1.12 -9.27
CA LEU A 286 -19.92 0.59 -10.57
C LEU A 286 -19.88 -0.94 -10.52
N GLU A 287 -19.64 -1.57 -11.68
CA GLU A 287 -19.37 -3.00 -11.78
C GLU A 287 -17.87 -3.23 -11.94
N ILE A 288 -17.33 -4.18 -11.17
CA ILE A 288 -15.92 -4.62 -11.22
C ILE A 288 -15.91 -6.14 -11.27
N PHE A 289 -15.24 -6.72 -12.25
CA PHE A 289 -15.17 -8.18 -12.47
C PHE A 289 -16.55 -8.85 -12.60
N GLY A 290 -17.56 -8.15 -13.16
CA GLY A 290 -18.93 -8.64 -13.25
C GLY A 290 -19.71 -8.63 -11.93
N HIS A 291 -19.20 -7.94 -10.90
CA HIS A 291 -19.86 -7.82 -9.59
C HIS A 291 -20.11 -6.35 -9.23
N PRO A 292 -21.22 -6.05 -8.53
CA PRO A 292 -21.48 -4.70 -8.05
C PRO A 292 -20.42 -4.29 -7.01
N TYR A 293 -20.01 -3.04 -7.08
CA TYR A 293 -19.09 -2.42 -6.12
C TYR A 293 -19.62 -1.05 -5.71
N LYS A 294 -19.66 -0.78 -4.41
CA LYS A 294 -20.13 0.49 -3.84
C LYS A 294 -19.22 0.97 -2.71
N GLN A 295 -18.96 2.27 -2.69
CA GLN A 295 -18.19 2.92 -1.63
C GLN A 295 -18.58 4.40 -1.52
N ALA A 296 -18.44 4.99 -0.33
CA ALA A 296 -18.50 6.44 -0.19
C ALA A 296 -17.33 7.12 -0.94
N PRO A 297 -17.53 8.30 -1.56
CA PRO A 297 -16.46 9.01 -2.24
C PRO A 297 -15.34 9.42 -1.29
N PHE A 298 -14.11 9.33 -1.77
CA PHE A 298 -12.93 9.70 -0.99
C PHE A 298 -12.05 10.70 -1.74
N ARG A 299 -11.94 11.92 -1.19
CA ARG A 299 -11.27 13.05 -1.87
C ARG A 299 -9.79 12.80 -2.18
N TYR A 300 -9.09 12.03 -1.33
CA TYR A 300 -7.70 11.71 -1.56
C TYR A 300 -7.51 10.89 -2.84
N GLN A 301 -8.35 9.89 -3.08
CA GLN A 301 -8.30 9.05 -4.28
C GLN A 301 -8.61 9.82 -5.57
N ALA A 302 -9.38 10.92 -5.51
CA ALA A 302 -9.52 11.82 -6.65
C ALA A 302 -8.21 12.57 -6.95
N LYS A 303 -7.39 12.89 -5.93
CA LYS A 303 -6.05 13.46 -6.14
C LYS A 303 -5.08 12.43 -6.74
N CYS A 304 -5.18 11.16 -6.35
CA CYS A 304 -4.40 10.08 -6.93
C CYS A 304 -4.59 10.01 -8.45
N LEU A 305 -5.84 10.02 -8.93
CA LEU A 305 -6.11 9.99 -10.37
C LEU A 305 -5.49 11.19 -11.10
N ARG A 306 -5.70 12.41 -10.60
CA ARG A 306 -5.13 13.61 -11.22
C ARG A 306 -3.60 13.58 -11.28
N ARG A 307 -2.95 13.04 -10.23
CA ARG A 307 -1.51 12.84 -10.21
C ARG A 307 -1.08 11.87 -11.31
N LEU A 308 -1.70 10.69 -11.39
CA LEU A 308 -1.38 9.69 -12.42
C LEU A 308 -1.58 10.23 -13.83
N GLN A 309 -2.67 10.96 -14.09
CA GLN A 309 -2.91 11.61 -15.39
C GLN A 309 -1.82 12.65 -15.71
N SER A 310 -1.43 13.46 -14.73
CA SER A 310 -0.37 14.47 -14.91
C SER A 310 0.99 13.83 -15.18
N GLU A 311 1.36 12.77 -14.46
CA GLU A 311 2.61 12.04 -14.66
C GLU A 311 2.63 11.30 -16.01
N TYR A 312 1.50 10.73 -16.44
CA TYR A 312 1.39 10.13 -17.77
C TYR A 312 1.53 11.18 -18.88
N ALA A 313 0.93 12.35 -18.72
CA ALA A 313 0.91 13.41 -19.74
C ALA A 313 2.30 13.95 -20.07
N VAL A 314 3.26 13.89 -19.14
CA VAL A 314 4.64 14.38 -19.37
C VAL A 314 5.54 13.38 -20.08
N LEU A 315 5.12 12.13 -20.25
CA LEU A 315 5.86 11.13 -21.02
C LEU A 315 5.94 11.55 -22.51
N GLN A 316 7.09 11.32 -23.13
CA GLN A 316 7.35 11.76 -24.51
C GLN A 316 8.03 10.67 -25.36
N GLY A 317 7.97 10.85 -26.69
CA GLY A 317 8.72 10.05 -27.67
C GLY A 317 8.41 8.54 -27.60
N ASN A 318 9.42 7.73 -27.84
CA ASN A 318 9.31 6.26 -27.88
C ASN A 318 8.89 5.67 -26.50
N THR A 319 9.29 6.31 -25.40
CA THR A 319 8.87 5.90 -24.07
C THR A 319 7.37 6.01 -23.89
N ARG A 320 6.77 7.14 -24.31
CA ARG A 320 5.32 7.30 -24.28
C ARG A 320 4.61 6.27 -25.15
N GLN A 321 5.12 6.00 -26.35
CA GLN A 321 4.51 5.02 -27.25
C GLN A 321 4.51 3.62 -26.62
N ARG A 322 5.63 3.15 -26.10
CA ARG A 322 5.75 1.85 -25.43
C ARG A 322 4.80 1.73 -24.21
N VAL A 323 4.75 2.76 -23.38
CA VAL A 323 3.84 2.80 -22.22
C VAL A 323 2.38 2.81 -22.68
N ARG A 324 2.08 3.59 -23.72
CA ARG A 324 0.73 3.68 -24.30
C ARG A 324 0.22 2.35 -24.83
N GLU A 325 1.07 1.56 -25.48
CA GLU A 325 0.73 0.22 -25.98
C GLU A 325 0.30 -0.71 -24.83
N VAL A 326 1.14 -0.86 -23.80
CA VAL A 326 0.81 -1.76 -22.68
C VAL A 326 -0.39 -1.26 -21.87
N LEU A 327 -0.58 0.05 -21.73
CA LEU A 327 -1.74 0.62 -21.05
C LEU A 327 -3.04 0.45 -21.87
N GLY A 328 -2.94 0.44 -23.19
CA GLY A 328 -4.04 0.11 -24.10
C GLY A 328 -4.49 -1.33 -23.95
N ASP A 329 -3.55 -2.27 -23.99
CA ASP A 329 -3.79 -3.71 -23.87
C ASP A 329 -4.32 -4.13 -22.47
N THR A 330 -4.10 -3.30 -21.47
CA THR A 330 -4.52 -3.55 -20.08
C THR A 330 -5.75 -2.74 -19.66
N GLY A 331 -6.32 -1.90 -20.54
CA GLY A 331 -7.50 -1.08 -20.25
C GLY A 331 -7.21 0.19 -19.44
N CYS A 332 -5.96 0.43 -19.03
CA CYS A 332 -5.59 1.60 -18.22
C CYS A 332 -5.72 2.91 -19.01
N LEU A 333 -5.42 2.89 -20.30
CA LEU A 333 -5.33 4.07 -21.15
C LEU A 333 -6.64 4.87 -21.21
N ALA A 334 -7.78 4.18 -21.22
CA ALA A 334 -9.11 4.79 -21.26
C ALA A 334 -9.44 5.72 -20.08
N VAL A 335 -8.66 5.64 -19.00
CA VAL A 335 -8.84 6.50 -17.82
C VAL A 335 -7.73 7.54 -17.69
N LEU A 336 -6.54 7.24 -18.20
CA LEU A 336 -5.38 8.12 -18.09
C LEU A 336 -5.35 9.23 -19.15
N GLU A 337 -6.00 9.03 -20.30
CA GLU A 337 -6.11 10.02 -21.39
C GLU A 337 -7.41 10.83 -21.35
N THR A 338 -8.23 10.73 -20.28
CA THR A 338 -9.46 11.52 -20.09
C THR A 338 -9.21 12.62 -19.06
#